data_1a1163c1d728445daac7b96d21e5ba8c
#
_entry.id   1a1163c1d728445daac7b96d21e5ba8c
#
_cell.length_a   1.000
_cell.length_b   1.000
_cell.length_c   1.000
_cell.angle_alpha   90.00
_cell.angle_beta   90.00
_cell.angle_gamma   90.00
#
_symmetry.space_group_name_H-M   'P 1'
#
loop_
_entity.id
_entity.type
_entity.pdbx_description
1 polymer ?
#
loop_
_entity_poly.entity_id
_entity_poly.type
_entity_poly.pdbx_seq_one_letter_code
_entity_poly.pdbx_strand_id
1 'polypeptide(L)'
;LGGMVAQIKNNGRLKITNIGGMNANNAETENVRVYTRDGKIFEGTLQLENASLHVNGDYNDIKRTWDVMEVVLDSDVNSADSVRALGIENGDFVCFEPRARITSDGYIKSRFLDDKLSVGILLGFARYIKDEKKKLLRKVYAHVTVYEEVGHGGAASDPNGVSEAISVDMGCVGAGLACTEKQVSICAKDSGGPYSYEVVSKLIAAAKKENADYAVDVYPHYGSDVESTLRAGNDIAHGLIGAGVYASHGYERSHTDGVYSVLKVLKGYLEL
;
A
#
# COMPACT_ATOMS: atom_id res chain seq x y z
N LEU A 1 -1.86 4.23 3.56
CA LEU A 1 -3.27 4.60 3.39
C LEU A 1 -4.00 4.62 4.73
N GLY A 2 -5.03 5.47 4.89
CA GLY A 2 -5.78 5.56 6.12
C GLY A 2 -6.76 6.73 6.12
N GLY A 3 -7.10 7.19 7.33
CA GLY A 3 -7.93 8.36 7.55
C GLY A 3 -7.38 9.27 8.64
N MET A 4 -7.95 10.46 8.72
CA MET A 4 -7.64 11.44 9.74
C MET A 4 -8.93 12.14 10.19
N VAL A 5 -9.07 12.41 11.48
CA VAL A 5 -10.19 13.16 12.00
C VAL A 5 -10.16 14.59 11.44
N ALA A 6 -11.12 14.91 10.60
CA ALA A 6 -11.27 16.24 10.00
C ALA A 6 -12.15 17.15 10.85
N GLN A 7 -13.18 16.59 11.50
CA GLN A 7 -14.11 17.34 12.34
C GLN A 7 -14.79 16.41 13.35
N ILE A 8 -14.95 16.90 14.58
CA ILE A 8 -15.81 16.28 15.59
C ILE A 8 -17.19 16.93 15.47
N LYS A 9 -18.19 16.10 15.16
CA LYS A 9 -19.59 16.54 14.95
C LYS A 9 -20.32 16.73 16.28
N ASN A 10 -21.33 17.60 16.29
CA ASN A 10 -22.10 17.90 17.50
C ASN A 10 -22.85 16.69 18.09
N ASN A 11 -23.05 15.64 17.31
CA ASN A 11 -23.68 14.38 17.75
C ASN A 11 -22.67 13.32 18.26
N GLY A 12 -21.39 13.68 18.43
CA GLY A 12 -20.35 12.78 18.89
C GLY A 12 -19.77 11.87 17.79
N ARG A 13 -20.14 12.06 16.52
CA ARG A 13 -19.55 11.34 15.38
C ARG A 13 -18.29 12.05 14.88
N LEU A 14 -17.40 11.32 14.22
CA LEU A 14 -16.21 11.92 13.62
C LEU A 14 -16.37 11.96 12.10
N LYS A 15 -16.30 13.16 11.52
CA LYS A 15 -16.04 13.31 10.09
C LYS A 15 -14.56 13.04 9.86
N ILE A 16 -14.24 12.24 8.86
CA ILE A 16 -12.84 11.91 8.51
C ILE A 16 -12.53 12.35 7.09
N THR A 17 -11.24 12.52 6.82
CA THR A 17 -10.69 12.65 5.48
C THR A 17 -9.74 11.48 5.23
N ASN A 18 -9.57 11.09 3.96
CA ASN A 18 -8.61 10.05 3.59
C ASN A 18 -7.16 10.55 3.65
N ILE A 19 -6.26 9.61 3.88
CA ILE A 19 -4.82 9.76 3.70
C ILE A 19 -4.43 8.82 2.56
N GLY A 20 -3.86 9.39 1.48
CA GLY A 20 -3.57 8.63 0.26
C GLY A 20 -4.80 8.29 -0.56
N GLY A 21 -4.66 7.36 -1.50
CA GLY A 21 -5.65 7.04 -2.54
C GLY A 21 -6.81 6.13 -2.12
N MET A 22 -7.11 6.00 -0.84
CA MET A 22 -8.17 5.11 -0.37
C MET A 22 -9.57 5.60 -0.77
N ASN A 23 -10.41 4.72 -1.32
CA ASN A 23 -11.77 5.02 -1.71
C ASN A 23 -12.76 4.73 -0.58
N ALA A 24 -13.73 5.62 -0.36
CA ALA A 24 -14.73 5.47 0.68
C ALA A 24 -15.57 4.19 0.52
N ASN A 25 -15.88 3.76 -0.72
CA ASN A 25 -16.59 2.50 -0.98
C ASN A 25 -15.85 1.27 -0.41
N ASN A 26 -14.52 1.33 -0.37
CA ASN A 26 -13.70 0.23 0.14
C ASN A 26 -13.55 0.25 1.66
N ALA A 27 -13.99 1.33 2.31
CA ALA A 27 -13.84 1.54 3.75
C ALA A 27 -15.16 1.47 4.51
N GLU A 28 -16.30 1.64 3.83
CA GLU A 28 -17.64 1.55 4.46
C GLU A 28 -17.79 0.22 5.22
N THR A 29 -18.34 0.29 6.41
CA THR A 29 -18.56 -0.82 7.36
C THR A 29 -17.29 -1.43 7.96
N GLU A 30 -16.12 -0.80 7.78
CA GLU A 30 -14.90 -1.32 8.37
C GLU A 30 -14.73 -0.88 9.83
N ASN A 31 -14.20 -1.78 10.65
CA ASN A 31 -13.74 -1.43 11.99
C ASN A 31 -12.53 -0.51 11.90
N VAL A 32 -12.51 0.47 12.79
CA VAL A 32 -11.43 1.47 12.83
C VAL A 32 -10.88 1.62 14.25
N ARG A 33 -9.64 2.11 14.31
CA ARG A 33 -9.01 2.58 15.54
C ARG A 33 -8.59 4.02 15.37
N VAL A 34 -9.02 4.88 16.30
CA VAL A 34 -8.61 6.28 16.37
C VAL A 34 -7.44 6.39 17.33
N TYR A 35 -6.30 6.88 16.84
CA TYR A 35 -5.07 7.07 17.60
C TYR A 35 -4.91 8.53 17.96
N THR A 36 -4.98 8.83 19.25
CA THR A 36 -4.84 10.20 19.77
C THR A 36 -3.38 10.59 19.94
N ARG A 37 -3.12 11.90 20.03
CA ARG A 37 -1.78 12.44 20.23
C ARG A 37 -1.16 12.07 21.58
N ASP A 38 -1.97 11.78 22.60
CA ASP A 38 -1.55 11.32 23.91
C ASP A 38 -1.39 9.78 23.99
N GLY A 39 -1.52 9.10 22.86
CA GLY A 39 -1.26 7.66 22.74
C GLY A 39 -2.42 6.74 23.13
N LYS A 40 -3.62 7.28 23.34
CA LYS A 40 -4.81 6.46 23.54
C LYS A 40 -5.35 5.92 22.22
N ILE A 41 -6.08 4.81 22.30
CA ILE A 41 -6.71 4.18 21.14
C ILE A 41 -8.19 3.98 21.47
N PHE A 42 -9.04 4.43 20.53
CA PHE A 42 -10.49 4.23 20.59
C PHE A 42 -10.94 3.42 19.39
N GLU A 43 -11.86 2.51 19.63
CA GLU A 43 -12.46 1.68 18.57
C GLU A 43 -13.75 2.33 18.03
N GLY A 44 -14.11 1.94 16.82
CA GLY A 44 -15.33 2.38 16.18
C GLY A 44 -15.51 1.73 14.82
N THR A 45 -16.53 2.18 14.11
CA THR A 45 -16.84 1.67 12.76
C THR A 45 -17.05 2.85 11.81
N LEU A 46 -16.50 2.76 10.60
CA LEU A 46 -16.81 3.71 9.54
C LEU A 46 -18.17 3.36 8.94
N GLN A 47 -19.08 4.31 8.96
CA GLN A 47 -20.44 4.15 8.45
C GLN A 47 -20.80 5.30 7.50
N LEU A 48 -21.78 5.05 6.64
CA LEU A 48 -22.51 6.11 5.97
C LEU A 48 -23.22 6.99 7.00
N GLU A 49 -23.24 8.27 6.79
CA GLU A 49 -24.11 9.16 7.57
C GLU A 49 -25.57 8.71 7.44
N ASN A 50 -26.26 8.53 8.57
CA ASN A 50 -27.59 7.93 8.61
C ASN A 50 -27.65 6.52 7.95
N ALA A 51 -26.81 5.61 8.40
CA ALA A 51 -26.58 4.29 7.79
C ALA A 51 -27.74 3.28 7.93
N SER A 52 -28.79 3.60 8.67
CA SER A 52 -29.88 2.65 8.91
C SER A 52 -30.82 2.58 7.71
N LEU A 53 -30.83 1.47 6.99
CA LEU A 53 -31.68 1.23 5.81
C LEU A 53 -33.19 1.41 6.11
N HIS A 54 -33.62 1.03 7.31
CA HIS A 54 -35.04 1.17 7.71
C HIS A 54 -35.47 2.61 8.03
N VAL A 55 -34.49 3.54 8.10
CA VAL A 55 -34.74 4.97 8.41
C VAL A 55 -34.40 5.86 7.23
N ASN A 56 -33.38 5.45 6.43
CA ASN A 56 -32.89 6.22 5.31
C ASN A 56 -33.34 5.59 3.98
N GLY A 57 -34.43 6.16 3.40
CA GLY A 57 -34.98 5.68 2.13
C GLY A 57 -34.04 5.84 0.93
N ASP A 58 -33.11 6.79 1.00
CA ASP A 58 -32.17 7.09 -0.08
C ASP A 58 -30.84 6.35 0.08
N TYR A 59 -30.72 5.44 1.06
CA TYR A 59 -29.48 4.74 1.40
C TYR A 59 -28.74 4.17 0.19
N ASN A 60 -29.46 3.56 -0.74
CA ASN A 60 -28.86 2.91 -1.91
C ASN A 60 -28.41 3.89 -2.98
N ASP A 61 -28.95 5.09 -3.02
CA ASP A 61 -28.72 6.09 -4.07
C ASP A 61 -27.63 7.11 -3.68
N ILE A 62 -27.20 7.10 -2.41
CA ILE A 62 -26.15 7.99 -1.92
C ILE A 62 -24.80 7.53 -2.49
N LYS A 63 -24.13 8.39 -3.26
CA LYS A 63 -22.77 8.16 -3.71
C LYS A 63 -21.82 8.15 -2.51
N ARG A 64 -21.08 7.05 -2.33
CA ARG A 64 -20.10 6.91 -1.24
C ARG A 64 -18.88 7.78 -1.51
N THR A 65 -18.81 8.90 -0.80
CA THR A 65 -17.67 9.83 -0.76
C THR A 65 -17.26 10.03 0.69
N TRP A 66 -16.06 10.53 0.93
CA TRP A 66 -15.60 10.81 2.28
C TRP A 66 -16.44 11.87 3.00
N ASP A 67 -17.15 12.72 2.25
CA ASP A 67 -18.04 13.75 2.83
C ASP A 67 -19.30 13.20 3.50
N VAL A 68 -19.72 12.01 3.09
CA VAL A 68 -20.92 11.34 3.64
C VAL A 68 -20.57 10.18 4.56
N MET A 69 -19.29 9.97 4.88
CA MET A 69 -18.83 8.97 5.82
C MET A 69 -18.53 9.57 7.19
N GLU A 70 -18.81 8.81 8.22
CA GLU A 70 -18.51 9.18 9.61
C GLU A 70 -18.05 7.97 10.42
N VAL A 71 -17.16 8.18 11.39
CA VAL A 71 -16.83 7.17 12.38
C VAL A 71 -17.82 7.24 13.53
N VAL A 72 -18.40 6.10 13.83
CA VAL A 72 -19.20 5.85 15.03
C VAL A 72 -18.26 5.22 16.05
N LEU A 73 -18.00 5.93 17.15
CA LEU A 73 -17.14 5.43 18.21
C LEU A 73 -17.88 4.40 19.08
N ASP A 74 -17.17 3.36 19.50
CA ASP A 74 -17.65 2.37 20.47
C ASP A 74 -17.38 2.88 21.91
N SER A 75 -17.82 4.12 22.16
CA SER A 75 -17.69 4.83 23.43
C SER A 75 -19.02 5.54 23.73
N ASP A 76 -19.32 5.73 25.01
CA ASP A 76 -20.54 6.42 25.45
C ASP A 76 -20.37 7.95 25.27
N VAL A 77 -20.46 8.40 24.02
CA VAL A 77 -20.33 9.80 23.62
C VAL A 77 -21.50 10.22 22.73
N ASN A 78 -22.04 11.40 22.95
CA ASN A 78 -23.20 11.93 22.23
C ASN A 78 -23.05 13.42 21.85
N SER A 79 -21.90 14.00 22.08
CA SER A 79 -21.62 15.42 21.79
C SER A 79 -20.13 15.61 21.44
N ALA A 80 -19.83 16.73 20.79
CA ALA A 80 -18.44 17.11 20.53
C ALA A 80 -17.61 17.23 21.80
N ASP A 81 -18.21 17.74 22.88
CA ASP A 81 -17.50 17.93 24.15
C ASP A 81 -17.20 16.59 24.83
N SER A 82 -18.13 15.61 24.78
CA SER A 82 -17.87 14.28 25.32
C SER A 82 -16.76 13.54 24.53
N VAL A 83 -16.66 13.73 23.22
CA VAL A 83 -15.57 13.19 22.41
C VAL A 83 -14.21 13.84 22.76
N ARG A 84 -14.18 15.18 22.88
CA ARG A 84 -12.97 15.90 23.30
C ARG A 84 -12.50 15.53 24.71
N ALA A 85 -13.46 15.22 25.60
CA ALA A 85 -13.13 14.74 26.94
C ALA A 85 -12.40 13.38 26.94
N LEU A 86 -12.55 12.56 25.90
CA LEU A 86 -11.74 11.35 25.69
C LEU A 86 -10.28 11.69 25.29
N GLY A 87 -10.03 12.88 24.75
CA GLY A 87 -8.76 13.31 24.22
C GLY A 87 -8.65 13.20 22.69
N ILE A 88 -9.75 12.94 22.01
CA ILE A 88 -9.81 12.90 20.54
C ILE A 88 -9.86 14.32 19.99
N GLU A 89 -9.00 14.62 19.03
CA GLU A 89 -8.89 15.93 18.41
C GLU A 89 -8.86 15.84 16.89
N ASN A 90 -9.09 16.97 16.22
CA ASN A 90 -8.85 17.06 14.77
C ASN A 90 -7.37 16.78 14.46
N GLY A 91 -7.11 15.99 13.44
CA GLY A 91 -5.76 15.56 13.07
C GLY A 91 -5.31 14.25 13.72
N ASP A 92 -6.13 13.61 14.53
CA ASP A 92 -5.86 12.26 15.01
C ASP A 92 -6.02 11.23 13.88
N PHE A 93 -5.20 10.17 13.90
CA PHE A 93 -5.21 9.15 12.86
C PHE A 93 -6.35 8.17 13.03
N VAL A 94 -6.94 7.77 11.91
CA VAL A 94 -7.97 6.72 11.84
C VAL A 94 -7.42 5.57 11.00
N CYS A 95 -7.14 4.45 11.65
CA CYS A 95 -6.62 3.24 11.03
C CYS A 95 -7.72 2.22 10.81
N PHE A 96 -7.81 1.70 9.58
CA PHE A 96 -8.79 0.69 9.20
C PHE A 96 -8.25 -0.70 9.47
N GLU A 97 -9.13 -1.63 9.85
CA GLU A 97 -8.72 -3.02 10.11
C GLU A 97 -8.24 -3.68 8.81
N PRO A 98 -7.04 -4.29 8.80
CA PRO A 98 -6.48 -4.90 7.59
C PRO A 98 -7.18 -6.21 7.19
N ARG A 99 -7.81 -6.93 8.10
CA ARG A 99 -8.45 -8.24 7.89
C ARG A 99 -7.54 -9.26 7.20
N ALA A 100 -6.28 -9.34 7.61
CA ALA A 100 -5.28 -10.18 6.97
C ALA A 100 -5.61 -11.68 7.09
N ARG A 101 -5.57 -12.40 5.96
CA ARG A 101 -5.80 -13.83 5.87
C ARG A 101 -4.93 -14.47 4.80
N ILE A 102 -4.47 -15.70 5.06
CA ILE A 102 -3.86 -16.57 4.06
C ILE A 102 -4.77 -17.81 3.94
N THR A 103 -5.16 -18.16 2.72
CA THR A 103 -5.99 -19.33 2.45
C THR A 103 -5.15 -20.60 2.30
N SER A 104 -5.80 -21.78 2.36
CA SER A 104 -5.14 -23.06 2.11
C SER A 104 -4.46 -23.14 0.73
N ASP A 105 -5.00 -22.42 -0.25
CA ASP A 105 -4.50 -22.41 -1.62
C ASP A 105 -3.45 -21.31 -1.86
N GLY A 106 -2.94 -20.67 -0.80
CA GLY A 106 -1.86 -19.70 -0.86
C GLY A 106 -2.28 -18.27 -1.20
N TYR A 107 -3.58 -17.97 -1.31
CA TYR A 107 -4.02 -16.58 -1.52
C TYR A 107 -3.87 -15.75 -0.25
N ILE A 108 -3.25 -14.60 -0.40
CA ILE A 108 -3.06 -13.59 0.64
C ILE A 108 -4.10 -12.50 0.43
N LYS A 109 -4.92 -12.24 1.43
CA LYS A 109 -5.95 -11.19 1.39
C LYS A 109 -5.78 -10.27 2.60
N SER A 110 -5.72 -8.98 2.34
CA SER A 110 -5.62 -7.95 3.38
C SER A 110 -5.87 -6.59 2.75
N ARG A 111 -6.22 -5.58 3.55
CA ARG A 111 -5.92 -4.19 3.20
C ARG A 111 -4.42 -3.97 3.32
N PHE A 112 -3.89 -3.02 2.57
CA PHE A 112 -2.49 -2.56 2.70
C PHE A 112 -1.44 -3.64 2.35
N LEU A 113 -1.77 -4.60 1.44
CA LEU A 113 -0.73 -5.40 0.78
C LEU A 113 0.16 -4.50 -0.05
N ASP A 114 -0.41 -3.47 -0.62
CA ASP A 114 0.20 -2.27 -1.13
C ASP A 114 0.50 -1.30 0.05
N ASP A 115 1.80 -1.14 0.51
CA ASP A 115 2.90 -1.97 0.03
C ASP A 115 3.59 -2.76 1.18
N LYS A 116 2.81 -3.18 2.18
CA LYS A 116 3.36 -4.00 3.28
C LYS A 116 3.80 -5.40 2.84
N LEU A 117 3.24 -5.90 1.72
CA LEU A 117 3.65 -7.19 1.18
C LEU A 117 5.12 -7.15 0.74
N SER A 118 5.51 -6.10 0.03
CA SER A 118 6.90 -5.94 -0.44
C SER A 118 7.88 -5.65 0.69
N VAL A 119 7.45 -4.93 1.74
CA VAL A 119 8.25 -4.81 2.97
C VAL A 119 8.52 -6.19 3.56
N GLY A 120 7.50 -7.06 3.63
CA GLY A 120 7.65 -8.46 4.07
C GLY A 120 8.61 -9.25 3.18
N ILE A 121 8.53 -9.07 1.85
CA ILE A 121 9.43 -9.70 0.87
C ILE A 121 10.88 -9.23 1.10
N LEU A 122 11.12 -7.93 1.25
CA LEU A 122 12.46 -7.39 1.49
C LEU A 122 13.07 -7.87 2.81
N LEU A 123 12.28 -7.96 3.87
CA LEU A 123 12.72 -8.51 5.15
C LEU A 123 13.06 -10.01 5.04
N GLY A 124 12.21 -10.78 4.34
CA GLY A 124 12.47 -12.19 4.04
C GLY A 124 13.74 -12.39 3.20
N PHE A 125 13.96 -11.53 2.22
CA PHE A 125 15.15 -11.55 1.38
C PHE A 125 16.43 -11.20 2.16
N ALA A 126 16.37 -10.18 3.02
CA ALA A 126 17.49 -9.84 3.90
C ALA A 126 17.85 -11.00 4.85
N ARG A 127 16.84 -11.68 5.37
CA ARG A 127 17.03 -12.89 6.19
C ARG A 127 17.67 -14.02 5.38
N TYR A 128 17.22 -14.27 4.15
CA TYR A 128 17.82 -15.26 3.24
C TYR A 128 19.31 -14.97 3.02
N ILE A 129 19.68 -13.73 2.71
CA ILE A 129 21.07 -13.32 2.51
C ILE A 129 21.91 -13.65 3.76
N LYS A 130 21.39 -13.34 4.95
CA LYS A 130 22.05 -13.55 6.24
C LYS A 130 22.19 -15.05 6.57
N ASP A 131 21.12 -15.81 6.49
CA ASP A 131 21.07 -17.22 6.92
C ASP A 131 21.92 -18.09 5.97
N GLU A 132 21.88 -17.83 4.67
CA GLU A 132 22.67 -18.52 3.64
C GLU A 132 24.08 -17.94 3.47
N LYS A 133 24.46 -16.93 4.28
CA LYS A 133 25.78 -16.26 4.25
C LYS A 133 26.17 -15.80 2.83
N LYS A 134 25.19 -15.29 2.07
CA LYS A 134 25.41 -14.83 0.70
C LYS A 134 26.32 -13.60 0.68
N LYS A 135 27.24 -13.57 -0.26
CA LYS A 135 28.14 -12.43 -0.49
C LYS A 135 27.57 -11.54 -1.59
N LEU A 136 27.19 -10.32 -1.24
CA LEU A 136 26.78 -9.31 -2.21
C LEU A 136 28.00 -8.78 -2.97
N LEU A 137 27.92 -8.68 -4.29
CA LEU A 137 28.97 -8.15 -5.15
C LEU A 137 29.02 -6.62 -5.12
N ARG A 138 27.95 -5.98 -4.67
CA ARG A 138 27.80 -4.52 -4.56
C ARG A 138 27.11 -4.17 -3.24
N LYS A 139 27.21 -2.91 -2.85
CA LYS A 139 26.49 -2.38 -1.69
C LYS A 139 25.01 -2.29 -2.03
N VAL A 140 24.16 -2.85 -1.20
CA VAL A 140 22.71 -2.88 -1.36
C VAL A 140 22.08 -2.29 -0.11
N TYR A 141 21.09 -1.44 -0.32
CA TYR A 141 20.26 -0.86 0.73
C TYR A 141 18.81 -1.38 0.54
N ALA A 142 18.19 -1.87 1.58
CA ALA A 142 16.75 -2.04 1.66
C ALA A 142 16.19 -0.78 2.36
N HIS A 143 15.56 0.08 1.58
CA HIS A 143 15.02 1.35 2.05
C HIS A 143 13.50 1.25 2.15
N VAL A 144 12.96 1.36 3.35
CA VAL A 144 11.51 1.39 3.59
C VAL A 144 11.12 2.85 3.86
N THR A 145 10.37 3.42 2.96
CA THR A 145 9.92 4.81 3.04
C THR A 145 8.64 4.95 3.87
N VAL A 146 8.27 6.17 4.24
CA VAL A 146 7.08 6.45 5.06
C VAL A 146 5.97 7.14 4.26
N TYR A 147 6.33 7.97 3.26
CA TYR A 147 5.39 8.84 2.55
C TYR A 147 5.13 8.43 1.10
N GLU A 148 5.34 7.16 0.75
CA GLU A 148 5.14 6.67 -0.62
C GLU A 148 3.70 6.90 -1.08
N GLU A 149 2.71 6.48 -0.29
CA GLU A 149 1.27 6.54 -0.54
C GLU A 149 0.69 7.97 -0.70
N VAL A 150 1.50 8.96 -0.40
CA VAL A 150 1.18 10.38 -0.58
C VAL A 150 2.19 11.08 -1.52
N GLY A 151 3.00 10.32 -2.25
CA GLY A 151 3.84 10.77 -3.35
C GLY A 151 5.17 11.41 -2.95
N HIS A 152 5.69 11.18 -1.73
CA HIS A 152 6.91 11.79 -1.23
C HIS A 152 8.01 10.81 -0.82
N GLY A 153 7.74 9.53 -0.73
CA GLY A 153 8.59 8.53 -0.08
C GLY A 153 10.04 8.52 -0.54
N GLY A 154 10.28 8.30 -1.84
CA GLY A 154 11.64 8.26 -2.42
C GLY A 154 12.29 9.65 -2.64
N ALA A 155 11.62 10.75 -2.28
CA ALA A 155 12.12 12.10 -2.61
C ALA A 155 13.20 12.62 -1.64
N ALA A 156 13.28 12.12 -0.41
CA ALA A 156 13.99 12.81 0.68
C ALA A 156 15.07 11.99 1.40
N SER A 157 15.19 10.69 1.14
CA SER A 157 15.99 9.81 1.98
C SER A 157 16.83 8.78 1.23
N ASP A 158 17.08 8.98 -0.04
CA ASP A 158 17.95 8.10 -0.80
C ASP A 158 19.39 8.13 -0.28
N PRO A 159 20.02 6.95 -0.10
CA PRO A 159 21.42 6.90 0.33
C PRO A 159 22.36 7.54 -0.68
N ASN A 160 23.30 8.35 -0.23
CA ASN A 160 24.29 8.99 -1.10
C ASN A 160 25.09 7.97 -1.92
N GLY A 161 25.28 8.26 -3.21
CA GLY A 161 26.10 7.46 -4.12
C GLY A 161 25.39 6.22 -4.67
N VAL A 162 24.07 6.12 -4.53
CA VAL A 162 23.27 5.12 -5.21
C VAL A 162 23.21 5.46 -6.70
N SER A 163 23.49 4.50 -7.56
CA SER A 163 23.43 4.64 -9.03
C SER A 163 22.26 3.92 -9.66
N GLU A 164 21.61 3.05 -8.92
CA GLU A 164 20.52 2.20 -9.41
C GLU A 164 19.50 1.99 -8.28
N ALA A 165 18.22 2.23 -8.55
CA ALA A 165 17.14 2.07 -7.59
C ALA A 165 16.01 1.22 -8.18
N ILE A 166 15.49 0.28 -7.39
CA ILE A 166 14.36 -0.55 -7.79
C ILE A 166 13.28 -0.41 -6.71
N SER A 167 12.13 0.12 -7.07
CA SER A 167 10.94 -0.03 -6.24
C SER A 167 10.51 -1.49 -6.24
N VAL A 168 10.44 -2.06 -5.04
CA VAL A 168 9.75 -3.34 -4.82
C VAL A 168 8.41 -2.96 -4.22
N ASP A 169 7.43 -2.85 -5.08
CA ASP A 169 6.10 -2.34 -4.81
C ASP A 169 5.06 -3.40 -5.22
N MET A 170 3.82 -3.08 -5.51
CA MET A 170 2.84 -4.05 -5.99
C MET A 170 2.82 -4.12 -7.52
N GLY A 171 2.57 -5.31 -8.06
CA GLY A 171 2.26 -5.51 -9.47
C GLY A 171 0.76 -5.31 -9.72
N CYS A 172 0.39 -4.44 -10.65
CA CYS A 172 -1.02 -4.23 -10.99
C CYS A 172 -1.64 -5.50 -11.62
N VAL A 173 -2.77 -5.94 -11.07
CA VAL A 173 -3.59 -7.01 -11.64
C VAL A 173 -4.95 -6.43 -12.03
N GLY A 174 -5.32 -6.56 -13.30
CA GLY A 174 -6.59 -6.05 -13.79
C GLY A 174 -6.75 -6.18 -15.31
N ALA A 175 -7.89 -5.75 -15.82
CA ALA A 175 -8.19 -5.81 -17.23
C ALA A 175 -7.16 -5.00 -18.06
N GLY A 176 -6.63 -5.62 -19.10
CA GLY A 176 -5.64 -5.01 -20.00
C GLY A 176 -4.18 -5.19 -19.55
N LEU A 177 -3.92 -5.83 -18.40
CA LEU A 177 -2.59 -6.18 -17.92
C LEU A 177 -2.39 -7.71 -17.97
N ALA A 178 -1.14 -8.13 -18.13
CA ALA A 178 -0.78 -9.54 -18.25
C ALA A 178 -0.52 -10.21 -16.90
N CYS A 179 -0.16 -9.42 -15.87
CA CYS A 179 0.17 -9.95 -14.55
C CYS A 179 -1.06 -10.53 -13.83
N THR A 180 -0.83 -11.64 -13.14
CA THR A 180 -1.77 -12.27 -12.22
C THR A 180 -1.21 -12.24 -10.80
N GLU A 181 -2.03 -12.56 -9.78
CA GLU A 181 -1.59 -12.60 -8.38
C GLU A 181 -0.44 -13.60 -8.13
N LYS A 182 -0.25 -14.57 -9.02
CA LYS A 182 0.78 -15.63 -8.90
C LYS A 182 2.13 -15.26 -9.49
N GLN A 183 2.24 -14.10 -10.11
CA GLN A 183 3.41 -13.66 -10.85
C GLN A 183 4.09 -12.47 -10.20
N VAL A 184 5.36 -12.28 -10.54
CA VAL A 184 6.00 -10.97 -10.39
C VAL A 184 5.71 -10.14 -11.61
N SER A 185 5.21 -8.91 -11.41
CA SER A 185 5.15 -7.91 -12.47
C SER A 185 6.46 -7.16 -12.55
N ILE A 186 6.95 -6.95 -13.78
CA ILE A 186 8.07 -6.06 -14.12
C ILE A 186 7.46 -4.91 -14.90
N CYS A 187 7.44 -3.72 -14.32
CA CYS A 187 6.86 -2.56 -14.97
C CYS A 187 7.84 -1.94 -15.97
N ALA A 188 7.41 -1.82 -17.23
CA ALA A 188 8.22 -1.16 -18.26
C ALA A 188 7.95 0.35 -18.31
N LYS A 189 6.74 0.80 -17.92
CA LYS A 189 6.32 2.19 -17.89
C LYS A 189 5.12 2.35 -16.97
N ASP A 190 5.07 3.47 -16.24
CA ASP A 190 3.89 3.92 -15.50
C ASP A 190 3.45 5.32 -15.93
N SER A 191 2.69 6.05 -15.07
CA SER A 191 2.20 7.40 -15.39
C SER A 191 3.31 8.45 -15.43
N GLY A 192 4.43 8.23 -14.72
CA GLY A 192 5.57 9.13 -14.67
C GLY A 192 6.49 9.02 -15.89
N GLY A 193 6.46 7.89 -16.58
CA GLY A 193 7.27 7.67 -17.78
C GLY A 193 7.83 6.25 -17.90
N PRO A 194 8.71 6.00 -18.88
CA PRO A 194 9.38 4.71 -19.01
C PRO A 194 10.42 4.53 -17.93
N TYR A 195 10.52 3.32 -17.38
CA TYR A 195 11.62 2.91 -16.54
C TYR A 195 12.90 2.70 -17.35
N SER A 196 14.07 2.69 -16.70
CA SER A 196 15.35 2.47 -17.39
C SER A 196 15.33 1.19 -18.20
N TYR A 197 15.54 1.31 -19.52
CA TYR A 197 15.56 0.17 -20.43
C TYR A 197 16.56 -0.92 -19.99
N GLU A 198 17.73 -0.50 -19.51
CA GLU A 198 18.77 -1.43 -19.04
C GLU A 198 18.34 -2.17 -17.77
N VAL A 199 17.75 -1.45 -16.81
CA VAL A 199 17.27 -2.06 -15.54
C VAL A 199 16.15 -3.03 -15.83
N VAL A 200 15.15 -2.64 -16.61
CA VAL A 200 14.03 -3.52 -17.01
C VAL A 200 14.55 -4.76 -17.74
N SER A 201 15.51 -4.60 -18.66
CA SER A 201 16.12 -5.72 -19.38
C SER A 201 16.86 -6.68 -18.45
N LYS A 202 17.59 -6.15 -17.47
CA LYS A 202 18.28 -6.97 -16.43
C LYS A 202 17.27 -7.71 -15.54
N LEU A 203 16.16 -7.06 -15.16
CA LEU A 203 15.10 -7.69 -14.36
C LEU A 203 14.45 -8.86 -15.12
N ILE A 204 14.16 -8.68 -16.41
CA ILE A 204 13.62 -9.74 -17.28
C ILE A 204 14.62 -10.89 -17.41
N ALA A 205 15.91 -10.59 -17.60
CA ALA A 205 16.96 -11.60 -17.67
C ALA A 205 17.09 -12.38 -16.35
N ALA A 206 17.00 -11.69 -15.21
CA ALA A 206 16.99 -12.31 -13.88
C ALA A 206 15.77 -13.23 -13.68
N ALA A 207 14.59 -12.80 -14.09
CA ALA A 207 13.38 -13.61 -14.02
C ALA A 207 13.52 -14.91 -14.83
N LYS A 208 14.06 -14.83 -16.05
CA LYS A 208 14.32 -15.99 -16.91
C LYS A 208 15.38 -16.93 -16.30
N LYS A 209 16.48 -16.38 -15.80
CA LYS A 209 17.58 -17.15 -15.18
C LYS A 209 17.11 -17.97 -13.99
N GLU A 210 16.27 -17.39 -13.14
CA GLU A 210 15.78 -18.02 -11.90
C GLU A 210 14.45 -18.78 -12.07
N ASN A 211 13.96 -18.91 -13.30
CA ASN A 211 12.63 -19.52 -13.59
C ASN A 211 11.52 -18.91 -12.70
N ALA A 212 11.49 -17.58 -12.60
CA ALA A 212 10.40 -16.88 -11.98
C ALA A 212 9.20 -16.82 -12.95
N ASP A 213 8.00 -16.94 -12.42
CA ASP A 213 6.79 -16.65 -13.21
C ASP A 213 6.58 -15.14 -13.22
N TYR A 214 6.66 -14.51 -14.40
CA TYR A 214 6.65 -13.06 -14.54
C TYR A 214 5.80 -12.56 -15.69
N ALA A 215 5.31 -11.34 -15.55
CA ALA A 215 4.73 -10.56 -16.62
C ALA A 215 5.48 -9.23 -16.78
N VAL A 216 5.44 -8.66 -17.99
CA VAL A 216 5.94 -7.31 -18.26
C VAL A 216 4.75 -6.46 -18.67
N ASP A 217 4.49 -5.38 -17.92
CA ASP A 217 3.32 -4.56 -18.09
C ASP A 217 3.65 -3.06 -18.22
N VAL A 218 2.68 -2.31 -18.76
CA VAL A 218 2.64 -0.85 -18.79
C VAL A 218 1.43 -0.40 -17.99
N TYR A 219 1.65 0.29 -16.87
CA TYR A 219 0.58 0.69 -15.97
C TYR A 219 -0.04 2.03 -16.39
N PRO A 220 -1.38 2.08 -16.53
CA PRO A 220 -2.04 3.30 -16.98
C PRO A 220 -2.14 4.40 -15.93
N HIS A 221 -2.27 4.03 -14.64
CA HIS A 221 -2.49 4.93 -13.49
C HIS A 221 -1.68 4.44 -12.30
N TYR A 222 -0.41 4.82 -12.23
CA TYR A 222 0.50 4.32 -11.21
C TYR A 222 1.69 5.26 -11.05
N GLY A 223 2.27 5.28 -9.88
CA GLY A 223 3.55 5.91 -9.56
C GLY A 223 4.23 5.14 -8.46
N SER A 224 5.52 5.31 -8.28
CA SER A 224 6.31 4.63 -7.26
C SER A 224 7.38 5.54 -6.65
N ASP A 225 8.04 5.07 -5.63
CA ASP A 225 9.10 5.80 -4.94
C ASP A 225 10.23 6.24 -5.87
N VAL A 226 10.66 5.40 -6.81
CA VAL A 226 11.74 5.77 -7.75
C VAL A 226 11.36 6.93 -8.68
N GLU A 227 10.08 7.08 -9.00
CA GLU A 227 9.57 8.25 -9.72
C GLU A 227 9.69 9.53 -8.86
N SER A 228 9.43 9.42 -7.57
CA SER A 228 9.62 10.54 -6.63
C SER A 228 11.10 10.90 -6.48
N THR A 229 11.99 9.90 -6.46
CA THR A 229 13.45 10.07 -6.48
C THR A 229 13.92 10.88 -7.70
N LEU A 230 13.44 10.54 -8.90
CA LEU A 230 13.77 11.28 -10.12
C LEU A 230 13.24 12.72 -10.09
N ARG A 231 12.00 12.91 -9.65
CA ARG A 231 11.40 14.26 -9.51
C ARG A 231 12.15 15.12 -8.50
N ALA A 232 12.79 14.51 -7.50
CA ALA A 232 13.63 15.22 -6.53
C ALA A 232 15.00 15.64 -7.09
N GLY A 233 15.33 15.29 -8.34
CA GLY A 233 16.56 15.70 -9.03
C GLY A 233 17.70 14.67 -8.98
N ASN A 234 17.43 13.44 -8.56
CA ASN A 234 18.42 12.37 -8.56
C ASN A 234 18.41 11.66 -9.92
N ASP A 235 19.53 11.71 -10.64
CA ASP A 235 19.72 11.02 -11.93
C ASP A 235 20.16 9.58 -11.68
N ILE A 236 19.23 8.69 -11.42
CA ILE A 236 19.46 7.28 -11.04
C ILE A 236 18.77 6.38 -12.06
N ALA A 237 19.47 5.30 -12.50
CA ALA A 237 18.83 4.25 -13.28
C ALA A 237 17.80 3.53 -12.40
N HIS A 238 16.58 3.32 -12.91
CA HIS A 238 15.47 2.91 -12.06
C HIS A 238 14.59 1.82 -12.70
N GLY A 239 13.95 1.04 -11.83
CA GLY A 239 13.02 -0.02 -12.19
C GLY A 239 11.94 -0.22 -11.14
N LEU A 240 10.93 -1.01 -11.50
CA LEU A 240 9.83 -1.38 -10.61
C LEU A 240 9.50 -2.86 -10.83
N ILE A 241 9.41 -3.60 -9.73
CA ILE A 241 8.87 -4.96 -9.67
C ILE A 241 7.93 -5.10 -8.49
N GLY A 242 7.00 -6.05 -8.57
CA GLY A 242 6.15 -6.39 -7.42
C GLY A 242 5.39 -7.68 -7.59
N ALA A 243 4.98 -8.29 -6.49
CA ALA A 243 4.00 -9.38 -6.54
C ALA A 243 2.67 -8.86 -7.06
N GLY A 244 1.98 -9.64 -7.89
CA GLY A 244 0.68 -9.24 -8.40
C GLY A 244 -0.32 -9.02 -7.27
N VAL A 245 -0.95 -7.84 -7.23
CA VAL A 245 -2.01 -7.47 -6.29
C VAL A 245 -3.24 -7.01 -7.05
N TYR A 246 -4.36 -7.68 -6.81
CA TYR A 246 -5.66 -7.30 -7.32
C TYR A 246 -6.40 -6.42 -6.30
N ALA A 247 -7.27 -5.53 -6.78
CA ALA A 247 -8.07 -4.61 -5.99
C ALA A 247 -7.24 -3.67 -5.09
N SER A 248 -6.12 -3.15 -5.62
CA SER A 248 -5.25 -2.18 -4.91
C SER A 248 -6.05 -1.00 -4.33
N HIS A 249 -5.62 -0.50 -3.17
CA HIS A 249 -6.29 0.52 -2.35
C HIS A 249 -7.67 0.10 -1.81
N GLY A 250 -7.99 -1.21 -1.88
CA GLY A 250 -9.22 -1.78 -1.35
C GLY A 250 -8.98 -2.91 -0.35
N TYR A 251 -9.77 -3.98 -0.45
CA TYR A 251 -9.48 -5.24 0.21
C TYR A 251 -8.75 -6.15 -0.77
N GLU A 252 -7.47 -6.11 -0.69
CA GLU A 252 -6.52 -6.57 -1.70
C GLU A 252 -6.32 -8.08 -1.68
N ARG A 253 -5.81 -8.59 -2.79
CA ARG A 253 -5.57 -10.01 -3.00
C ARG A 253 -4.26 -10.22 -3.76
N SER A 254 -3.43 -11.13 -3.25
CA SER A 254 -2.19 -11.60 -3.86
C SER A 254 -2.04 -13.12 -3.63
N HIS A 255 -0.90 -13.68 -3.98
CA HIS A 255 -0.62 -15.11 -3.82
C HIS A 255 0.84 -15.34 -3.42
N THR A 256 1.09 -16.40 -2.64
CA THR A 256 2.43 -16.80 -2.23
C THR A 256 3.37 -17.09 -3.40
N ASP A 257 2.87 -17.60 -4.53
CA ASP A 257 3.68 -17.82 -5.74
C ASP A 257 4.23 -16.52 -6.30
N GLY A 258 3.42 -15.43 -6.30
CA GLY A 258 3.87 -14.09 -6.68
C GLY A 258 4.99 -13.58 -5.77
N VAL A 259 4.83 -13.76 -4.46
CA VAL A 259 5.88 -13.44 -3.47
C VAL A 259 7.19 -14.17 -3.77
N TYR A 260 7.12 -15.49 -3.99
CA TYR A 260 8.30 -16.28 -4.35
C TYR A 260 8.93 -15.86 -5.68
N SER A 261 8.10 -15.46 -6.65
CA SER A 261 8.59 -14.98 -7.95
C SER A 261 9.36 -13.65 -7.80
N VAL A 262 8.92 -12.73 -6.93
CA VAL A 262 9.70 -11.52 -6.61
C VAL A 262 11.05 -11.87 -5.97
N LEU A 263 11.07 -12.78 -5.00
CA LEU A 263 12.32 -13.23 -4.35
C LEU A 263 13.30 -13.84 -5.37
N LYS A 264 12.82 -14.62 -6.34
CA LYS A 264 13.63 -15.16 -7.43
C LYS A 264 14.23 -14.06 -8.30
N VAL A 265 13.44 -13.06 -8.68
CA VAL A 265 13.95 -11.94 -9.48
C VAL A 265 15.00 -11.15 -8.71
N LEU A 266 14.77 -10.83 -7.44
CA LEU A 266 15.76 -10.16 -6.59
C LEU A 266 17.07 -10.97 -6.48
N LYS A 267 16.97 -12.29 -6.29
CA LYS A 267 18.12 -13.19 -6.24
C LYS A 267 18.90 -13.15 -7.54
N GLY A 268 18.24 -13.35 -8.68
CA GLY A 268 18.87 -13.34 -10.00
C GLY A 268 19.48 -11.98 -10.37
N TYR A 269 18.81 -10.88 -9.99
CA TYR A 269 19.26 -9.51 -10.23
C TYR A 269 20.52 -9.14 -9.42
N LEU A 270 20.61 -9.61 -8.19
CA LEU A 270 21.78 -9.42 -7.32
C LEU A 270 22.85 -10.51 -7.48
N GLU A 271 22.64 -11.47 -8.39
CA GLU A 271 23.58 -12.55 -8.72
C GLU A 271 23.95 -13.46 -7.53
N LEU A 272 22.94 -13.83 -6.73
CA LEU A 272 23.07 -14.60 -5.48
C LEU A 272 22.86 -16.12 -5.62
#